data_232cc25cf56a83e53a9e28d2bec9ba8d
#
_entry.id   232cc25cf56a83e53a9e28d2bec9ba8d
#
_cell.length_a   1.000
_cell.length_b   1.000
_cell.length_c   1.000
_cell.angle_alpha   90.00
_cell.angle_beta   90.00
_cell.angle_gamma   90.00
#
_symmetry.space_group_name_H-M   'P 1'
#
loop_
_entity.id
_entity.type
_entity.pdbx_description
1 polymer ?
#
loop_
_entity_poly.entity_id
_entity_poly.type
_entity_poly.pdbx_seq_one_letter_code
_entity_poly.pdbx_strand_id
1 'polypeptide(L)'
;MEQKRKTIEWHPAFTDSLQIEFEDEADKIIFESEHLLSKKPMQIDELVIKVHDNEKIQKNIGRIFRKHNIVEYKSPEDYLTINDFYKVYGYCCFYQSDTEHVCEIPPEELTITFICNHYPRNLIQHLEKVRKLQIKKEEPGIYYFVGDAIPIQLLITKELNLEENRWLGSLRSNIKNQSEIEAILKEYEEKKNSKLYQAAMEVITRANWEAIKEAKPSMCEALKELMAEEFQELEEQVTERVTEQVTEQVTERVTERVTEQVTEQVTERVTEQLVKNLYENVGNAEKVAEMLKLPIETVRRIL
;
A
#
# COMPACT_ATOMS: atom_id res chain seq x y z
N MET A 1 -20.30 2.56 -5.64
CA MET A 1 -19.53 3.77 -5.21
C MET A 1 -18.06 3.44 -5.30
N GLU A 2 -17.29 4.14 -6.12
CA GLU A 2 -15.83 3.99 -6.13
C GLU A 2 -15.29 4.55 -4.80
N GLN A 3 -14.78 3.65 -3.97
CA GLN A 3 -14.03 4.07 -2.77
C GLN A 3 -12.81 4.85 -3.22
N LYS A 4 -12.74 6.13 -2.84
CA LYS A 4 -11.50 6.88 -2.88
C LYS A 4 -10.53 6.20 -1.90
N ARG A 5 -9.65 5.34 -2.41
CA ARG A 5 -8.49 4.89 -1.64
C ARG A 5 -7.74 6.14 -1.20
N LYS A 6 -7.48 6.30 0.10
CA LYS A 6 -6.59 7.36 0.60
C LYS A 6 -5.28 7.25 -0.19
N THR A 7 -4.86 8.33 -0.81
CA THR A 7 -3.58 8.36 -1.54
C THR A 7 -2.45 8.08 -0.55
N ILE A 8 -1.58 7.15 -0.90
CA ILE A 8 -0.40 6.86 -0.06
C ILE A 8 0.58 8.02 -0.21
N GLU A 9 0.94 8.64 0.90
CA GLU A 9 1.90 9.73 0.94
C GLU A 9 3.32 9.16 1.18
N TRP A 10 4.02 8.87 0.10
CA TRP A 10 5.33 8.23 0.14
C TRP A 10 6.44 9.12 0.69
N HIS A 11 6.42 10.43 0.39
CA HIS A 11 7.51 11.34 0.75
C HIS A 11 7.67 11.53 2.27
N PRO A 12 6.61 11.79 3.06
CA PRO A 12 6.75 11.84 4.51
C PRO A 12 7.30 10.52 5.09
N ALA A 13 6.78 9.38 4.64
CA ALA A 13 7.27 8.09 5.10
C ALA A 13 8.71 7.79 4.66
N PHE A 14 9.12 8.29 3.50
CA PHE A 14 10.51 8.24 3.07
C PHE A 14 11.42 9.01 4.04
N THR A 15 11.07 10.27 4.37
CA THR A 15 11.81 11.08 5.33
C THR A 15 11.97 10.38 6.68
N ASP A 16 10.87 9.84 7.21
CA ASP A 16 10.88 9.09 8.46
C ASP A 16 11.74 7.83 8.36
N SER A 17 11.62 7.08 7.26
CA SER A 17 12.43 5.87 7.04
C SER A 17 13.92 6.20 6.94
N LEU A 18 14.28 7.30 6.28
CA LEU A 18 15.65 7.73 6.19
C LEU A 18 16.22 8.14 7.55
N GLN A 19 15.45 8.85 8.37
CA GLN A 19 15.85 9.18 9.74
C GLN A 19 16.02 7.94 10.63
N ILE A 20 15.19 6.93 10.44
CA ILE A 20 15.33 5.64 11.13
C ILE A 20 16.64 4.95 10.74
N GLU A 21 17.00 4.95 9.46
CA GLU A 21 18.24 4.32 8.98
C GLU A 21 19.50 4.96 9.59
N PHE A 22 19.43 6.22 9.99
CA PHE A 22 20.50 6.96 10.64
C PHE A 22 20.28 7.22 12.15
N GLU A 23 19.36 6.47 12.80
CA GLU A 23 19.01 6.68 14.22
C GLU A 23 20.26 6.63 15.12
N ASP A 24 21.18 5.69 14.87
CA ASP A 24 22.42 5.54 15.64
C ASP A 24 23.44 6.68 15.41
N GLU A 25 23.21 7.55 14.45
CA GLU A 25 24.08 8.65 14.04
C GLU A 25 23.37 10.01 14.06
N ALA A 26 22.21 10.08 14.73
CA ALA A 26 21.37 11.26 14.77
C ALA A 26 22.07 12.51 15.38
N ASP A 27 23.09 12.32 16.19
CA ASP A 27 23.92 13.38 16.74
C ASP A 27 24.93 13.99 15.72
N LYS A 28 25.15 13.30 14.58
CA LYS A 28 26.14 13.69 13.57
C LYS A 28 25.51 14.37 12.36
N ILE A 29 24.18 14.30 12.20
CA ILE A 29 23.46 14.77 11.01
C ILE A 29 22.20 15.54 11.39
N ILE A 30 21.81 16.46 10.51
CA ILE A 30 20.55 17.20 10.59
C ILE A 30 19.78 16.91 9.31
N PHE A 31 18.50 16.55 9.43
CA PHE A 31 17.56 16.39 8.32
C PHE A 31 16.75 17.66 8.15
N GLU A 32 16.74 18.21 6.93
CA GLU A 32 15.89 19.32 6.52
C GLU A 32 14.98 18.86 5.38
N SER A 33 13.76 18.43 5.73
CA SER A 33 12.77 17.97 4.77
C SER A 33 12.20 19.13 3.98
N GLU A 34 11.91 18.88 2.68
CA GLU A 34 11.33 19.88 1.76
C GLU A 34 12.06 21.23 1.75
N HIS A 35 13.37 21.19 1.86
CA HIS A 35 14.21 22.41 1.88
C HIS A 35 14.00 23.28 0.63
N LEU A 36 13.59 24.53 0.85
CA LEU A 36 13.30 25.49 -0.22
C LEU A 36 14.57 26.09 -0.78
N LEU A 37 14.84 25.88 -2.08
CA LEU A 37 16.02 26.45 -2.78
C LEU A 37 15.86 27.91 -3.15
N SER A 38 14.64 28.45 -3.19
CA SER A 38 14.39 29.85 -3.52
C SER A 38 13.01 30.30 -3.06
N LYS A 39 12.70 31.61 -3.24
CA LYS A 39 11.35 32.17 -3.02
C LYS A 39 10.28 31.62 -3.98
N LYS A 40 10.65 30.90 -5.04
CA LYS A 40 9.76 30.12 -5.91
C LYS A 40 9.95 28.65 -5.56
N PRO A 41 8.93 27.79 -5.75
CA PRO A 41 8.94 26.41 -5.25
C PRO A 41 9.90 25.50 -6.02
N MET A 42 11.21 25.70 -5.81
CA MET A 42 12.23 24.72 -6.09
C MET A 42 12.58 24.07 -4.76
N GLN A 43 12.28 22.77 -4.62
CA GLN A 43 12.47 22.03 -3.38
C GLN A 43 13.40 20.85 -3.64
N ILE A 44 14.27 20.58 -2.68
CA ILE A 44 15.00 19.32 -2.54
C ILE A 44 14.13 18.43 -1.64
N ASP A 45 14.01 17.14 -1.97
CA ASP A 45 13.22 16.23 -1.13
C ASP A 45 13.79 16.12 0.28
N GLU A 46 15.11 15.96 0.39
CA GLU A 46 15.79 15.94 1.68
C GLU A 46 17.21 16.54 1.55
N LEU A 47 17.59 17.37 2.51
CA LEU A 47 18.96 17.88 2.67
C LEU A 47 19.52 17.34 3.99
N VAL A 48 20.57 16.54 3.89
CA VAL A 48 21.27 15.96 5.05
C VAL A 48 22.58 16.71 5.28
N ILE A 49 22.69 17.38 6.44
CA ILE A 49 23.89 18.18 6.79
C ILE A 49 24.63 17.49 7.92
N LYS A 50 25.93 17.23 7.71
CA LYS A 50 26.80 16.71 8.78
C LYS A 50 27.12 17.81 9.77
N VAL A 51 26.95 17.54 11.05
CA VAL A 51 27.25 18.49 12.13
C VAL A 51 28.77 18.69 12.29
N HIS A 52 29.54 17.62 12.17
CA HIS A 52 30.98 17.62 12.31
C HIS A 52 31.67 17.10 11.05
N ASP A 53 32.47 17.90 10.40
CA ASP A 53 33.11 17.61 9.11
C ASP A 53 34.04 16.38 9.14
N ASN A 54 34.74 16.18 10.27
CA ASN A 54 35.73 15.12 10.42
C ASN A 54 35.17 13.75 10.79
N GLU A 55 33.86 13.64 11.10
CA GLU A 55 33.22 12.38 11.44
C GLU A 55 32.82 11.59 10.20
N LYS A 56 33.16 10.31 10.20
CA LYS A 56 32.73 9.38 9.14
C LYS A 56 31.40 8.75 9.52
N ILE A 57 30.45 8.82 8.59
CA ILE A 57 29.20 8.07 8.71
C ILE A 57 29.51 6.59 8.47
N GLN A 58 29.13 5.72 9.42
CA GLN A 58 29.36 4.28 9.36
C GLN A 58 28.30 3.56 8.55
N LYS A 59 27.07 4.07 8.59
CA LYS A 59 25.94 3.53 7.83
C LYS A 59 26.30 3.45 6.35
N ASN A 60 26.14 2.27 5.75
CA ASN A 60 26.58 2.00 4.37
C ASN A 60 26.02 2.96 3.33
N ILE A 61 24.74 3.32 3.41
CA ILE A 61 24.10 4.29 2.50
C ILE A 61 24.57 5.73 2.71
N GLY A 62 25.24 6.04 3.81
CA GLY A 62 25.80 7.36 4.13
C GLY A 62 27.31 7.47 4.00
N ARG A 63 28.04 6.41 3.63
CA ARG A 63 29.51 6.45 3.53
C ARG A 63 30.06 7.46 2.53
N ILE A 64 29.26 7.79 1.50
CA ILE A 64 29.63 8.82 0.51
C ILE A 64 29.45 10.25 1.06
N PHE A 65 28.70 10.41 2.14
CA PHE A 65 28.27 11.72 2.63
C PHE A 65 29.44 12.62 2.97
N ARG A 66 29.35 13.86 2.47
CA ARG A 66 30.17 15.00 2.82
C ARG A 66 29.38 15.93 3.73
N LYS A 67 29.72 17.20 3.82
CA LYS A 67 29.00 18.11 4.70
C LYS A 67 27.56 18.33 4.30
N HIS A 68 27.30 18.56 3.02
CA HIS A 68 25.95 18.84 2.48
C HIS A 68 25.55 17.75 1.47
N ASN A 69 24.46 17.05 1.75
CA ASN A 69 24.07 15.88 0.97
C ASN A 69 22.64 16.05 0.48
N ILE A 70 22.48 16.27 -0.82
CA ILE A 70 21.21 16.41 -1.50
C ILE A 70 20.67 15.02 -1.79
N VAL A 71 19.44 14.71 -1.33
CA VAL A 71 18.80 13.42 -1.53
C VAL A 71 17.49 13.62 -2.28
N GLU A 72 17.30 12.87 -3.34
CA GLU A 72 16.06 12.82 -4.13
C GLU A 72 15.50 11.41 -4.09
N TYR A 73 14.24 11.29 -3.71
CA TYR A 73 13.51 10.05 -3.64
C TYR A 73 12.48 9.92 -4.76
N LYS A 74 12.36 8.73 -5.33
CA LYS A 74 11.27 8.36 -6.24
C LYS A 74 10.44 7.26 -5.63
N SER A 75 9.12 7.48 -5.56
CA SER A 75 8.18 6.49 -5.05
C SER A 75 8.31 5.14 -5.78
N PRO A 76 7.86 4.03 -5.20
CA PRO A 76 8.03 2.71 -5.81
C PRO A 76 7.45 2.55 -7.21
N GLU A 77 6.47 3.38 -7.58
CA GLU A 77 5.79 3.35 -8.88
C GLU A 77 6.42 4.31 -9.89
N ASP A 78 7.28 5.23 -9.43
CA ASP A 78 7.95 6.22 -10.25
C ASP A 78 9.30 5.72 -10.75
N TYR A 79 9.73 6.28 -11.89
CA TYR A 79 11.01 5.99 -12.49
C TYR A 79 11.93 7.20 -12.44
N LEU A 80 13.16 6.99 -12.00
CA LEU A 80 14.20 8.02 -12.06
C LEU A 80 14.60 8.25 -13.52
N THR A 81 14.38 9.48 -14.03
CA THR A 81 14.59 9.85 -15.43
C THR A 81 15.86 10.69 -15.61
N ILE A 82 16.25 10.90 -16.88
CA ILE A 82 17.32 11.83 -17.26
C ILE A 82 17.02 13.25 -16.78
N ASN A 83 15.75 13.68 -16.91
CA ASN A 83 15.32 15.02 -16.48
C ASN A 83 15.41 15.19 -14.97
N ASP A 84 15.07 14.15 -14.18
CA ASP A 84 15.21 14.19 -12.72
C ASP A 84 16.68 14.36 -12.33
N PHE A 85 17.58 13.63 -12.98
CA PHE A 85 19.01 13.77 -12.72
C PHE A 85 19.47 15.21 -12.92
N TYR A 86 19.17 15.81 -14.07
CA TYR A 86 19.61 17.19 -14.34
C TYR A 86 18.91 18.22 -13.47
N LYS A 87 17.63 17.98 -13.11
CA LYS A 87 16.89 18.82 -12.17
C LYS A 87 17.60 18.87 -10.81
N VAL A 88 17.90 17.70 -10.23
CA VAL A 88 18.52 17.58 -8.92
C VAL A 88 19.98 18.07 -8.94
N TYR A 89 20.71 17.76 -10.02
CA TYR A 89 22.06 18.31 -10.22
C TYR A 89 22.02 19.84 -10.29
N GLY A 90 21.04 20.41 -10.97
CA GLY A 90 20.79 21.86 -10.99
C GLY A 90 20.46 22.41 -9.61
N TYR A 91 19.66 21.73 -8.81
CA TYR A 91 19.37 22.11 -7.43
C TYR A 91 20.62 22.10 -6.55
N CYS A 92 21.47 21.10 -6.71
CA CYS A 92 22.74 21.04 -6.02
C CYS A 92 23.65 22.24 -6.37
N CYS A 93 23.75 22.61 -7.65
CA CYS A 93 24.49 23.79 -8.10
C CYS A 93 23.84 25.08 -7.58
N PHE A 94 22.50 25.15 -7.57
CA PHE A 94 21.79 26.32 -7.05
C PHE A 94 22.01 26.45 -5.54
N TYR A 95 21.88 25.39 -4.78
CA TYR A 95 22.15 25.37 -3.35
C TYR A 95 23.55 25.84 -3.00
N GLN A 96 24.55 25.38 -3.77
CA GLN A 96 25.93 25.81 -3.61
C GLN A 96 26.14 27.33 -3.83
N SER A 97 25.40 27.91 -4.80
CA SER A 97 25.59 29.29 -5.24
C SER A 97 24.69 30.32 -4.55
N ASP A 98 23.60 29.86 -3.88
CA ASP A 98 22.60 30.71 -3.20
C ASP A 98 23.09 31.05 -1.76
N THR A 99 24.27 31.69 -1.67
CA THR A 99 24.98 32.06 -0.43
C THR A 99 25.39 33.53 -0.45
N GLU A 100 25.65 34.09 0.71
CA GLU A 100 26.06 35.52 0.80
C GLU A 100 27.49 35.73 0.31
N HIS A 101 28.38 34.78 0.51
CA HIS A 101 29.78 34.84 0.17
C HIS A 101 30.17 33.82 -0.89
N VAL A 102 31.16 34.19 -1.72
CA VAL A 102 31.70 33.31 -2.77
C VAL A 102 32.32 32.04 -2.14
N CYS A 103 31.86 30.85 -2.60
CA CYS A 103 32.33 29.56 -2.09
C CYS A 103 32.13 29.37 -0.58
N GLU A 104 31.08 29.94 -0.01
CA GLU A 104 30.68 29.67 1.38
C GLU A 104 30.34 28.19 1.59
N ILE A 105 29.76 27.57 0.55
CA ILE A 105 29.63 26.11 0.46
C ILE A 105 30.58 25.61 -0.63
N PRO A 106 31.73 25.02 -0.29
CA PRO A 106 32.67 24.49 -1.27
C PRO A 106 32.07 23.32 -2.03
N PRO A 107 32.20 23.22 -3.38
CA PRO A 107 31.64 22.09 -4.16
C PRO A 107 32.14 20.71 -3.70
N GLU A 108 33.32 20.64 -3.15
CA GLU A 108 33.91 19.44 -2.57
C GLU A 108 33.24 18.96 -1.29
N GLU A 109 32.37 19.76 -0.68
CA GLU A 109 31.56 19.40 0.49
C GLU A 109 30.17 18.89 0.11
N LEU A 110 29.85 18.82 -1.18
CA LEU A 110 28.55 18.38 -1.70
C LEU A 110 28.55 16.92 -2.10
N THR A 111 27.39 16.26 -1.94
CA THR A 111 27.07 14.98 -2.58
C THR A 111 25.63 14.97 -3.08
N ILE A 112 25.34 14.07 -4.02
CA ILE A 112 23.97 13.82 -4.49
C ILE A 112 23.65 12.33 -4.30
N THR A 113 22.49 12.05 -3.71
CA THR A 113 21.97 10.69 -3.56
C THR A 113 20.60 10.57 -4.26
N PHE A 114 20.50 9.66 -5.20
CA PHE A 114 19.22 9.29 -5.81
C PHE A 114 18.74 7.97 -5.19
N ILE A 115 17.47 7.93 -4.76
CA ILE A 115 16.85 6.74 -4.17
C ILE A 115 15.64 6.37 -5.01
N CYS A 116 15.58 5.15 -5.51
CA CYS A 116 14.45 4.64 -6.30
C CYS A 116 14.32 3.12 -6.18
N ASN A 117 13.16 2.60 -6.54
CA ASN A 117 12.90 1.16 -6.46
C ASN A 117 13.40 0.39 -7.70
N HIS A 118 13.51 1.06 -8.85
CA HIS A 118 13.86 0.42 -10.12
C HIS A 118 15.19 0.94 -10.66
N TYR A 119 16.07 0.03 -11.11
CA TYR A 119 17.33 0.42 -11.74
C TYR A 119 17.08 1.23 -13.02
N PRO A 120 17.54 2.51 -13.09
CA PRO A 120 17.16 3.45 -14.14
C PRO A 120 18.05 3.30 -15.39
N ARG A 121 17.86 2.22 -16.16
CA ARG A 121 18.71 1.86 -17.30
C ARG A 121 18.96 2.98 -18.30
N ASN A 122 17.90 3.73 -18.66
CA ASN A 122 18.00 4.82 -19.62
C ASN A 122 18.87 5.98 -19.10
N LEU A 123 18.72 6.33 -17.83
CA LEU A 123 19.56 7.31 -17.16
C LEU A 123 21.01 6.85 -17.14
N ILE A 124 21.27 5.63 -16.70
CA ILE A 124 22.63 5.06 -16.65
C ILE A 124 23.32 5.13 -18.02
N GLN A 125 22.65 4.63 -19.07
CA GLN A 125 23.20 4.69 -20.44
C GLN A 125 23.48 6.13 -20.90
N HIS A 126 22.63 7.08 -20.53
CA HIS A 126 22.83 8.49 -20.86
C HIS A 126 24.08 9.01 -20.15
N LEU A 127 24.22 8.77 -18.83
CA LEU A 127 25.36 9.25 -18.06
C LEU A 127 26.70 8.65 -18.54
N GLU A 128 26.72 7.37 -18.88
CA GLU A 128 27.89 6.72 -19.45
C GLU A 128 28.25 7.29 -20.83
N LYS A 129 27.26 7.50 -21.70
CA LYS A 129 27.50 7.98 -23.08
C LYS A 129 27.81 9.48 -23.14
N VAL A 130 27.04 10.31 -22.43
CA VAL A 130 27.10 11.77 -22.55
C VAL A 130 28.07 12.39 -21.54
N ARG A 131 27.96 11.99 -20.28
CA ARG A 131 28.82 12.53 -19.20
C ARG A 131 30.09 11.72 -18.97
N LYS A 132 30.24 10.56 -19.63
CA LYS A 132 31.38 9.63 -19.49
C LYS A 132 31.60 9.16 -18.06
N LEU A 133 30.53 9.07 -17.26
CA LEU A 133 30.60 8.57 -15.91
C LEU A 133 30.72 7.04 -15.93
N GLN A 134 31.43 6.49 -14.95
CA GLN A 134 31.49 5.05 -14.70
C GLN A 134 30.56 4.71 -13.54
N ILE A 135 29.72 3.70 -13.73
CA ILE A 135 28.79 3.25 -12.68
C ILE A 135 29.40 2.05 -11.98
N LYS A 136 29.74 2.20 -10.71
CA LYS A 136 30.38 1.17 -9.90
C LYS A 136 29.41 0.68 -8.85
N LYS A 137 29.13 -0.63 -8.81
CA LYS A 137 28.38 -1.26 -7.73
C LYS A 137 29.30 -1.46 -6.53
N GLU A 138 29.02 -0.79 -5.42
CA GLU A 138 29.79 -0.91 -4.18
C GLU A 138 29.27 -2.05 -3.30
N GLU A 139 27.93 -2.10 -3.09
CA GLU A 139 27.23 -3.10 -2.31
C GLU A 139 25.89 -3.44 -2.99
N PRO A 140 25.14 -4.45 -2.53
CA PRO A 140 23.80 -4.71 -3.01
C PRO A 140 22.92 -3.45 -2.90
N GLY A 141 22.39 -2.97 -4.02
CA GLY A 141 21.54 -1.78 -4.09
C GLY A 141 22.26 -0.44 -3.98
N ILE A 142 23.59 -0.40 -3.82
CA ILE A 142 24.40 0.81 -3.70
C ILE A 142 25.33 0.94 -4.89
N TYR A 143 25.19 2.04 -5.67
CA TYR A 143 25.98 2.31 -6.86
C TYR A 143 26.58 3.72 -6.78
N TYR A 144 27.88 3.87 -7.12
CA TYR A 144 28.55 5.15 -7.20
C TYR A 144 28.78 5.56 -8.65
N PHE A 145 28.59 6.84 -8.93
CA PHE A 145 28.88 7.45 -10.23
C PHE A 145 30.26 8.10 -10.17
N VAL A 146 31.23 7.47 -10.77
CA VAL A 146 32.61 7.89 -10.74
C VAL A 146 32.93 8.73 -11.96
N GLY A 147 33.66 9.85 -11.75
CA GLY A 147 34.10 10.77 -12.81
C GLY A 147 33.36 12.11 -12.82
N ASP A 148 32.41 12.33 -11.90
CA ASP A 148 31.81 13.65 -11.68
C ASP A 148 32.58 14.44 -10.63
N ALA A 149 32.49 15.78 -10.70
CA ALA A 149 33.06 16.69 -9.72
C ALA A 149 32.39 16.58 -8.35
N ILE A 150 31.06 16.33 -8.35
CA ILE A 150 30.26 16.09 -7.15
C ILE A 150 30.06 14.57 -7.04
N PRO A 151 30.43 13.94 -5.93
CA PRO A 151 30.14 12.51 -5.73
C PRO A 151 28.63 12.23 -5.76
N ILE A 152 28.26 11.21 -6.52
CA ILE A 152 26.86 10.84 -6.73
C ILE A 152 26.71 9.37 -6.41
N GLN A 153 25.66 9.03 -5.65
CA GLN A 153 25.23 7.64 -5.46
C GLN A 153 23.81 7.43 -5.92
N LEU A 154 23.52 6.17 -6.26
CA LEU A 154 22.19 5.66 -6.56
C LEU A 154 21.92 4.49 -5.61
N LEU A 155 20.80 4.58 -4.90
CA LEU A 155 20.28 3.53 -4.04
C LEU A 155 19.07 2.88 -4.71
N ILE A 156 19.11 1.55 -4.87
CA ILE A 156 17.99 0.77 -5.38
C ILE A 156 17.35 0.02 -4.20
N THR A 157 16.26 0.55 -3.68
CA THR A 157 15.66 0.11 -2.41
C THR A 157 15.38 -1.39 -2.35
N LYS A 158 14.85 -1.99 -3.44
CA LYS A 158 14.58 -3.44 -3.50
C LYS A 158 15.83 -4.35 -3.55
N GLU A 159 17.00 -3.77 -3.80
CA GLU A 159 18.28 -4.52 -3.86
C GLU A 159 19.12 -4.33 -2.60
N LEU A 160 18.72 -3.40 -1.69
CA LEU A 160 19.44 -3.16 -0.45
C LEU A 160 19.46 -4.39 0.46
N ASN A 161 20.54 -4.54 1.20
CA ASN A 161 20.63 -5.55 2.26
C ASN A 161 19.64 -5.17 3.39
N LEU A 162 18.61 -5.98 3.60
CA LEU A 162 17.54 -5.71 4.59
C LEU A 162 18.01 -5.90 6.04
N GLU A 163 19.12 -6.58 6.29
CA GLU A 163 19.69 -6.64 7.63
C GLU A 163 20.28 -5.29 8.06
N GLU A 164 20.79 -4.54 7.09
CA GLU A 164 21.38 -3.23 7.31
C GLU A 164 20.42 -2.06 7.05
N ASN A 165 19.50 -2.20 6.07
CA ASN A 165 18.65 -1.09 5.57
C ASN A 165 17.18 -1.53 5.49
N ARG A 166 16.64 -2.09 6.57
CA ARG A 166 15.30 -2.70 6.58
C ARG A 166 14.20 -1.69 6.26
N TRP A 167 14.21 -0.55 6.91
CA TRP A 167 13.14 0.44 6.79
C TRP A 167 13.09 1.05 5.39
N LEU A 168 14.23 1.50 4.88
CA LEU A 168 14.32 2.03 3.52
C LEU A 168 14.06 0.95 2.46
N GLY A 169 14.58 -0.26 2.68
CA GLY A 169 14.36 -1.40 1.77
C GLY A 169 12.92 -1.90 1.75
N SER A 170 12.17 -1.74 2.85
CA SER A 170 10.76 -2.12 2.95
C SER A 170 9.80 -1.01 2.50
N LEU A 171 10.27 0.22 2.23
CA LEU A 171 9.46 1.31 1.72
C LEU A 171 9.11 1.09 0.23
N ARG A 172 8.32 0.07 -0.03
CA ARG A 172 7.91 -0.39 -1.37
C ARG A 172 6.59 -1.15 -1.33
N SER A 173 5.94 -1.28 -2.46
CA SER A 173 4.75 -2.11 -2.63
C SER A 173 5.11 -3.55 -2.99
N ASN A 174 4.17 -4.49 -2.79
CA ASN A 174 4.26 -5.88 -3.21
C ASN A 174 5.41 -6.68 -2.57
N ILE A 175 5.63 -6.53 -1.26
CA ILE A 175 6.50 -7.40 -0.47
C ILE A 175 5.88 -8.80 -0.47
N LYS A 176 6.58 -9.78 -1.05
CA LYS A 176 6.09 -11.17 -1.18
C LYS A 176 6.69 -12.11 -0.14
N ASN A 177 7.78 -11.71 0.49
CA ASN A 177 8.50 -12.57 1.43
C ASN A 177 7.92 -12.40 2.84
N GLN A 178 7.27 -13.44 3.34
CA GLN A 178 6.67 -13.49 4.66
C GLN A 178 7.69 -13.20 5.79
N SER A 179 8.89 -13.74 5.69
CA SER A 179 9.94 -13.54 6.70
C SER A 179 10.42 -12.08 6.78
N GLU A 180 10.34 -11.33 5.68
CA GLU A 180 10.64 -9.91 5.64
C GLU A 180 9.56 -9.11 6.40
N ILE A 181 8.29 -9.44 6.18
CA ILE A 181 7.16 -8.83 6.90
C ILE A 181 7.26 -9.13 8.39
N GLU A 182 7.51 -10.38 8.77
CA GLU A 182 7.66 -10.77 10.17
C GLU A 182 8.81 -10.03 10.86
N ALA A 183 9.92 -9.84 10.16
CA ALA A 183 11.09 -9.15 10.68
C ALA A 183 10.82 -7.66 10.95
N ILE A 184 10.13 -6.97 10.02
CA ILE A 184 9.80 -5.54 10.21
C ILE A 184 8.72 -5.36 11.29
N LEU A 185 7.73 -6.26 11.38
CA LEU A 185 6.73 -6.25 12.44
C LEU A 185 7.36 -6.41 13.82
N LYS A 186 8.32 -7.33 13.94
CA LYS A 186 9.05 -7.54 15.21
C LYS A 186 9.84 -6.30 15.63
N GLU A 187 10.56 -5.68 14.70
CA GLU A 187 11.33 -4.47 15.00
C GLU A 187 10.40 -3.29 15.35
N TYR A 188 9.28 -3.17 14.65
CA TYR A 188 8.27 -2.16 14.96
C TYR A 188 7.71 -2.32 16.39
N GLU A 189 7.42 -3.54 16.85
CA GLU A 189 6.94 -3.78 18.21
C GLU A 189 7.91 -3.23 19.27
N GLU A 190 9.21 -3.35 19.03
CA GLU A 190 10.25 -2.82 19.93
C GLU A 190 10.31 -1.28 19.91
N LYS A 191 9.96 -0.65 18.79
CA LYS A 191 10.07 0.80 18.53
C LYS A 191 8.73 1.53 18.43
N LYS A 192 7.62 0.88 18.77
CA LYS A 192 6.24 1.38 18.58
C LYS A 192 5.92 2.75 19.19
N ASN A 193 6.69 3.20 20.17
CA ASN A 193 6.51 4.51 20.82
C ASN A 193 7.19 5.65 20.02
N SER A 194 7.97 5.35 19.00
CA SER A 194 8.61 6.35 18.15
C SER A 194 7.68 6.76 17.02
N LYS A 195 7.46 8.07 16.88
CA LYS A 195 6.63 8.63 15.80
C LYS A 195 7.19 8.34 14.41
N LEU A 196 8.55 8.31 14.27
CA LEU A 196 9.21 7.96 13.01
C LEU A 196 8.84 6.55 12.57
N TYR A 197 8.96 5.58 13.48
CA TYR A 197 8.63 4.19 13.21
C TYR A 197 7.13 3.99 12.95
N GLN A 198 6.26 4.73 13.63
CA GLN A 198 4.81 4.70 13.40
C GLN A 198 4.48 5.19 11.99
N ALA A 199 4.99 6.37 11.58
CA ALA A 199 4.72 6.94 10.28
C ALA A 199 5.25 6.06 9.12
N ALA A 200 6.48 5.57 9.23
CA ALA A 200 7.05 4.65 8.24
C ALA A 200 6.25 3.34 8.15
N MET A 201 5.89 2.75 9.31
CA MET A 201 5.13 1.50 9.37
C MET A 201 3.71 1.64 8.81
N GLU A 202 3.05 2.77 9.03
CA GLU A 202 1.74 3.07 8.46
C GLU A 202 1.76 2.98 6.93
N VAL A 203 2.73 3.63 6.29
CA VAL A 203 2.87 3.62 4.82
C VAL A 203 3.24 2.23 4.31
N ILE A 204 4.19 1.55 4.96
CA ILE A 204 4.60 0.17 4.59
C ILE A 204 3.38 -0.77 4.70
N THR A 205 2.58 -0.64 5.76
CA THR A 205 1.39 -1.47 5.97
C THR A 205 0.33 -1.20 4.90
N ARG A 206 0.02 0.05 4.62
CA ARG A 206 -0.96 0.41 3.57
C ARG A 206 -0.54 -0.06 2.19
N ALA A 207 0.75 0.09 1.86
CA ALA A 207 1.31 -0.36 0.57
C ALA A 207 1.34 -1.88 0.41
N ASN A 208 1.36 -2.64 1.52
CA ASN A 208 1.49 -4.10 1.54
C ASN A 208 0.36 -4.78 2.33
N TRP A 209 -0.83 -4.16 2.37
CA TRP A 209 -1.95 -4.58 3.21
C TRP A 209 -2.30 -6.06 3.10
N GLU A 210 -2.41 -6.58 1.86
CA GLU A 210 -2.79 -7.98 1.66
C GLU A 210 -1.74 -8.95 2.23
N ALA A 211 -0.46 -8.67 2.02
CA ALA A 211 0.62 -9.51 2.54
C ALA A 211 0.72 -9.45 4.08
N ILE A 212 0.49 -8.28 4.68
CA ILE A 212 0.47 -8.11 6.13
C ILE A 212 -0.77 -8.79 6.74
N LYS A 213 -1.90 -8.73 6.09
CA LYS A 213 -3.13 -9.41 6.50
C LYS A 213 -2.98 -10.95 6.49
N GLU A 214 -2.24 -11.49 5.53
CA GLU A 214 -1.90 -12.93 5.50
C GLU A 214 -0.97 -13.32 6.66
N ALA A 215 -0.13 -12.39 7.12
CA ALA A 215 0.74 -12.56 8.28
C ALA A 215 0.00 -12.42 9.64
N LYS A 216 -1.33 -12.48 9.68
CA LYS A 216 -2.17 -12.32 10.88
C LYS A 216 -1.65 -12.95 12.17
N PRO A 217 -1.08 -14.19 12.18
CA PRO A 217 -0.58 -14.78 13.42
C PRO A 217 0.61 -14.03 14.05
N SER A 218 1.37 -13.29 13.22
CA SER A 218 2.56 -12.53 13.64
C SER A 218 2.25 -11.03 13.85
N MET A 219 0.98 -10.62 13.69
CA MET A 219 0.57 -9.22 13.82
C MET A 219 0.62 -8.79 15.27
N CYS A 220 1.50 -7.83 15.55
CA CYS A 220 1.65 -7.27 16.88
C CYS A 220 0.48 -6.36 17.27
N GLU A 221 0.24 -6.21 18.59
CA GLU A 221 -0.83 -5.35 19.11
C GLU A 221 -0.65 -3.88 18.69
N ALA A 222 0.61 -3.41 18.63
CA ALA A 222 0.93 -2.06 18.19
C ALA A 222 0.52 -1.78 16.74
N LEU A 223 0.60 -2.79 15.85
CA LEU A 223 0.12 -2.62 14.48
C LEU A 223 -1.40 -2.57 14.40
N LYS A 224 -2.09 -3.34 15.24
CA LYS A 224 -3.54 -3.28 15.34
C LYS A 224 -4.04 -1.93 15.83
N GLU A 225 -3.34 -1.34 16.83
CA GLU A 225 -3.62 0.02 17.29
C GLU A 225 -3.36 1.06 16.20
N LEU A 226 -2.24 0.96 15.49
CA LEU A 226 -1.87 1.88 14.41
C LEU A 226 -2.87 1.88 13.25
N MET A 227 -3.43 0.71 12.96
CA MET A 227 -4.34 0.48 11.84
C MET A 227 -5.80 0.26 12.30
N ALA A 228 -6.16 0.75 13.49
CA ALA A 228 -7.48 0.49 14.09
C ALA A 228 -8.64 0.99 13.22
N GLU A 229 -8.48 2.15 12.57
CA GLU A 229 -9.50 2.70 11.66
C GLU A 229 -9.71 1.79 10.44
N GLU A 230 -8.62 1.33 9.82
CA GLU A 230 -8.67 0.45 8.64
C GLU A 230 -9.24 -0.94 8.98
N PHE A 231 -8.95 -1.45 10.17
CA PHE A 231 -9.55 -2.69 10.65
C PHE A 231 -11.05 -2.54 10.91
N GLN A 232 -11.48 -1.45 11.51
CA GLN A 232 -12.89 -1.15 11.74
C GLN A 232 -13.65 -1.01 10.43
N GLU A 233 -13.14 -0.25 9.46
CA GLU A 233 -13.72 -0.14 8.12
C GLU A 233 -13.85 -1.51 7.44
N LEU A 234 -12.85 -2.37 7.59
CA LEU A 234 -12.88 -3.72 7.03
C LEU A 234 -13.96 -4.61 7.70
N GLU A 235 -14.09 -4.54 9.02
CA GLU A 235 -15.11 -5.27 9.77
C GLU A 235 -16.52 -4.83 9.38
N GLU A 236 -16.74 -3.54 9.22
CA GLU A 236 -18.01 -2.98 8.75
C GLU A 236 -18.35 -3.47 7.34
N GLN A 237 -17.40 -3.44 6.40
CA GLN A 237 -17.60 -3.94 5.03
C GLN A 237 -17.90 -5.45 4.99
N VAL A 238 -17.19 -6.25 5.80
CA VAL A 238 -17.44 -7.69 5.89
C VAL A 238 -18.81 -7.95 6.45
N THR A 239 -19.20 -7.21 7.51
CA THR A 239 -20.52 -7.34 8.15
C THR A 239 -21.63 -6.97 7.18
N GLU A 240 -21.50 -5.87 6.45
CA GLU A 240 -22.47 -5.42 5.44
C GLU A 240 -22.64 -6.49 4.34
N ARG A 241 -21.53 -6.96 3.77
CA ARG A 241 -21.56 -7.99 2.72
C ARG A 241 -22.17 -9.30 3.18
N VAL A 242 -21.81 -9.76 4.39
CA VAL A 242 -22.38 -10.99 4.97
C VAL A 242 -23.88 -10.81 5.23
N THR A 243 -24.28 -9.64 5.76
CA THR A 243 -25.70 -9.35 6.02
C THR A 243 -26.50 -9.33 4.72
N GLU A 244 -25.98 -8.73 3.67
CA GLU A 244 -26.59 -8.67 2.34
C GLU A 244 -26.78 -10.09 1.74
N GLN A 245 -25.73 -10.90 1.75
CA GLN A 245 -25.77 -12.28 1.27
C GLN A 245 -26.74 -13.16 2.06
N VAL A 246 -26.72 -13.05 3.39
CA VAL A 246 -27.63 -13.81 4.26
C VAL A 246 -29.08 -13.37 4.02
N THR A 247 -29.32 -12.07 3.91
CA THR A 247 -30.67 -11.52 3.66
C THR A 247 -31.21 -12.00 2.31
N GLU A 248 -30.40 -11.98 1.26
CA GLU A 248 -30.76 -12.46 -0.07
C GLU A 248 -31.11 -13.97 -0.04
N GLN A 249 -30.25 -14.79 0.53
CA GLN A 249 -30.49 -16.25 0.64
C GLN A 249 -31.73 -16.59 1.48
N VAL A 250 -31.93 -15.87 2.60
CA VAL A 250 -33.11 -16.08 3.46
C VAL A 250 -34.38 -15.66 2.72
N THR A 251 -34.36 -14.52 2.05
CA THR A 251 -35.48 -13.98 1.30
C THR A 251 -35.88 -14.95 0.17
N GLU A 252 -34.92 -15.45 -0.58
CA GLU A 252 -35.16 -16.43 -1.65
C GLU A 252 -35.80 -17.70 -1.11
N ARG A 253 -35.23 -18.32 -0.07
CA ARG A 253 -35.77 -19.54 0.56
C ARG A 253 -37.16 -19.36 1.17
N VAL A 254 -37.39 -18.20 1.82
CA VAL A 254 -38.70 -17.89 2.40
C VAL A 254 -39.73 -17.69 1.30
N THR A 255 -39.37 -16.97 0.23
CA THR A 255 -40.26 -16.73 -0.91
C THR A 255 -40.63 -18.03 -1.61
N GLU A 256 -39.69 -18.92 -1.86
CA GLU A 256 -39.95 -20.26 -2.43
C GLU A 256 -40.91 -21.05 -1.55
N ARG A 257 -40.61 -21.19 -0.26
CA ARG A 257 -41.48 -21.95 0.68
C ARG A 257 -42.89 -21.38 0.79
N VAL A 258 -43.00 -20.05 0.93
CA VAL A 258 -44.30 -19.38 1.02
C VAL A 258 -45.07 -19.55 -0.27
N THR A 259 -44.43 -19.40 -1.43
CA THR A 259 -45.08 -19.62 -2.74
C THR A 259 -45.57 -21.04 -2.90
N GLU A 260 -44.77 -22.03 -2.53
CA GLU A 260 -45.13 -23.46 -2.59
C GLU A 260 -46.31 -23.76 -1.68
N GLN A 261 -46.26 -23.33 -0.41
CA GLN A 261 -47.34 -23.55 0.56
C GLN A 261 -48.66 -22.85 0.17
N VAL A 262 -48.56 -21.58 -0.30
CA VAL A 262 -49.74 -20.83 -0.74
C VAL A 262 -50.34 -21.46 -1.98
N THR A 263 -49.54 -21.90 -2.94
CA THR A 263 -50.01 -22.57 -4.17
C THR A 263 -50.72 -23.88 -3.82
N GLU A 264 -50.15 -24.67 -2.92
CA GLU A 264 -50.75 -25.93 -2.48
C GLU A 264 -52.11 -25.69 -1.78
N GLN A 265 -52.16 -24.77 -0.81
CA GLN A 265 -53.40 -24.44 -0.09
C GLN A 265 -54.47 -23.84 -1.00
N VAL A 266 -54.10 -22.97 -1.93
CA VAL A 266 -55.05 -22.36 -2.88
C VAL A 266 -55.58 -23.44 -3.82
N THR A 267 -54.70 -24.29 -4.34
CA THR A 267 -55.11 -25.41 -5.23
C THR A 267 -56.06 -26.37 -4.53
N GLU A 268 -55.78 -26.71 -3.29
CA GLU A 268 -56.62 -27.59 -2.49
C GLU A 268 -58.02 -26.99 -2.24
N ARG A 269 -58.08 -25.73 -1.80
CA ARG A 269 -59.35 -25.00 -1.59
C ARG A 269 -60.17 -24.82 -2.85
N VAL A 270 -59.54 -24.45 -3.96
CA VAL A 270 -60.21 -24.29 -5.25
C VAL A 270 -60.75 -25.65 -5.73
N THR A 271 -59.97 -26.71 -5.59
CA THR A 271 -60.39 -28.06 -5.95
C THR A 271 -61.60 -28.52 -5.10
N GLU A 272 -61.55 -28.30 -3.78
CA GLU A 272 -62.70 -28.58 -2.91
C GLU A 272 -63.95 -27.82 -3.31
N GLN A 273 -63.87 -26.53 -3.57
CA GLN A 273 -65.01 -25.73 -3.99
C GLN A 273 -65.57 -26.17 -5.34
N LEU A 274 -64.71 -26.46 -6.32
CA LEU A 274 -65.13 -26.95 -7.63
C LEU A 274 -65.82 -28.30 -7.53
N VAL A 275 -65.31 -29.23 -6.74
CA VAL A 275 -65.94 -30.55 -6.51
C VAL A 275 -67.30 -30.36 -5.89
N LYS A 276 -67.48 -29.58 -4.83
CA LYS A 276 -68.73 -29.31 -4.17
C LYS A 276 -69.81 -28.71 -5.09
N ASN A 277 -69.37 -27.59 -5.80
CA ASN A 277 -70.27 -26.91 -6.73
C ASN A 277 -70.71 -27.77 -7.92
N LEU A 278 -69.84 -28.61 -8.47
CA LEU A 278 -70.18 -29.50 -9.53
C LEU A 278 -71.05 -30.64 -9.06
N TYR A 279 -70.82 -31.16 -7.85
CA TYR A 279 -71.66 -32.23 -7.28
C TYR A 279 -73.07 -31.75 -7.00
N GLU A 280 -73.26 -30.53 -6.51
CA GLU A 280 -74.62 -29.95 -6.34
C GLU A 280 -75.39 -29.84 -7.64
N ASN A 281 -74.70 -29.64 -8.78
CA ASN A 281 -75.39 -29.55 -10.08
C ASN A 281 -75.59 -30.93 -10.80
N VAL A 282 -74.66 -31.87 -10.60
CA VAL A 282 -74.62 -33.12 -11.37
C VAL A 282 -75.15 -34.32 -10.56
N GLY A 283 -75.09 -34.30 -9.22
CA GLY A 283 -75.56 -35.30 -8.32
C GLY A 283 -74.88 -36.71 -8.41
N ASN A 284 -73.69 -36.72 -9.10
CA ASN A 284 -72.99 -38.00 -9.32
C ASN A 284 -71.50 -37.82 -9.22
N ALA A 285 -70.85 -38.44 -8.23
CA ALA A 285 -69.42 -38.28 -7.93
C ALA A 285 -68.46 -38.79 -9.06
N GLU A 286 -68.93 -39.89 -9.78
CA GLU A 286 -68.11 -40.43 -10.90
C GLU A 286 -68.05 -39.49 -12.09
N LYS A 287 -69.20 -38.86 -12.41
CA LYS A 287 -69.18 -37.78 -13.46
C LYS A 287 -68.42 -36.56 -13.09
N VAL A 288 -68.42 -36.12 -11.81
CA VAL A 288 -67.63 -35.03 -11.32
C VAL A 288 -66.16 -35.38 -11.42
N ALA A 289 -65.76 -36.57 -11.07
CA ALA A 289 -64.36 -37.03 -11.19
C ALA A 289 -63.86 -37.00 -12.64
N GLU A 290 -64.71 -37.45 -13.58
CA GLU A 290 -64.40 -37.42 -15.02
C GLU A 290 -64.31 -36.00 -15.56
N MET A 291 -65.24 -35.12 -15.17
CA MET A 291 -65.24 -33.72 -15.62
C MET A 291 -63.98 -32.91 -15.14
N LEU A 292 -63.59 -33.15 -13.88
CA LEU A 292 -62.44 -32.50 -13.30
C LEU A 292 -61.13 -33.24 -13.56
N LYS A 293 -61.16 -34.41 -14.16
CA LYS A 293 -60.02 -35.32 -14.36
C LYS A 293 -59.29 -35.65 -13.05
N LEU A 294 -60.04 -35.79 -11.98
CA LEU A 294 -59.48 -36.11 -10.66
C LEU A 294 -59.81 -37.64 -10.35
N PRO A 295 -58.96 -38.27 -9.53
CA PRO A 295 -59.23 -39.59 -9.02
C PRO A 295 -60.56 -39.61 -8.25
N ILE A 296 -61.40 -40.64 -8.47
CA ILE A 296 -62.73 -40.76 -7.80
C ILE A 296 -62.57 -40.74 -6.27
N GLU A 297 -61.49 -41.29 -5.75
CA GLU A 297 -61.24 -41.36 -4.32
C GLU A 297 -61.01 -39.95 -3.73
N THR A 298 -60.37 -39.04 -4.48
CA THR A 298 -60.17 -37.61 -4.11
C THR A 298 -61.54 -36.91 -4.06
N VAL A 299 -62.41 -37.15 -5.06
CA VAL A 299 -63.73 -36.51 -5.10
C VAL A 299 -64.58 -37.00 -3.94
N ARG A 300 -64.59 -38.32 -3.62
CA ARG A 300 -65.35 -38.91 -2.49
C ARG A 300 -64.83 -38.46 -1.13
N ARG A 301 -63.52 -38.09 -1.00
CA ARG A 301 -62.97 -37.60 0.24
C ARG A 301 -63.36 -36.10 0.50
N ILE A 302 -63.62 -35.36 -0.55
CA ILE A 302 -64.02 -33.95 -0.47
C ILE A 302 -65.49 -33.76 -0.22
N LEU A 303 -66.33 -34.72 -0.71
CA LEU A 303 -67.77 -34.77 -0.50
C LEU A 303 -68.11 -35.31 0.86
#